data_86c6e0026100656324e36bc5c5383e2b
#
_entry.id   86c6e0026100656324e36bc5c5383e2b
#
_cell.length_a   1.000
_cell.length_b   1.000
_cell.length_c   1.000
_cell.angle_alpha   90.00
_cell.angle_beta   90.00
_cell.angle_gamma   90.00
#
_symmetry.space_group_name_H-M   'P 1'
#
loop_
_entity.id
_entity.type
_entity.pdbx_description
1 polymer ?
#
loop_
_entity_poly.entity_id
_entity_poly.type
_entity_poly.pdbx_seq_one_letter_code
_entity_poly.pdbx_strand_id
1 'polypeptide(L)' 'MNMKDGNDNWALLEDRYEERAAILEYDAGYTRYEAEQLAAQMYGFENKSALKKHVQKLKAKENEHNVSR' A
#
# COMPACT_ATOMS: atom_id res chain seq x y z
N MET A 1 -21.48 6.73 0.97
CA MET A 1 -20.94 6.69 0.83
C MET A 1 -20.20 6.76 0.44
N ASN A 2 -19.95 7.00 0.33
CA ASN A 2 -19.30 7.00 -0.01
C ASN A 2 -18.37 7.26 -0.52
N MET A 3 -18.48 7.61 -1.03
CA MET A 3 -17.84 8.11 -1.72
C MET A 3 -16.54 8.36 -1.37
N LYS A 4 -16.24 8.67 -0.50
CA LYS A 4 -15.04 8.82 -0.05
C LYS A 4 -14.30 7.62 -0.19
N ASP A 5 -14.86 6.60 -0.54
CA ASP A 5 -14.22 5.38 -0.72
C ASP A 5 -13.06 5.45 -1.63
N GLY A 6 -13.16 6.15 -2.70
CA GLY A 6 -12.08 6.27 -3.63
C GLY A 6 -10.88 6.90 -3.01
N ASN A 7 -11.11 7.82 -2.15
CA ASN A 7 -10.04 8.53 -1.53
C ASN A 7 -9.27 7.70 -0.56
N ASP A 8 -9.93 6.76 0.06
CA ASP A 8 -9.30 5.97 1.07
C ASP A 8 -8.62 4.75 0.55
N ASN A 9 -8.65 4.57 -0.74
CA ASN A 9 -8.07 3.40 -1.33
C ASN A 9 -6.60 3.22 -1.00
N TRP A 10 -5.85 4.28 -0.95
CA TRP A 10 -4.44 4.13 -0.68
C TRP A 10 -4.20 3.64 0.75
N ALA A 11 -5.01 4.08 1.68
CA ALA A 11 -4.87 3.64 3.06
C ALA A 11 -5.23 2.18 3.20
N LEU A 12 -6.27 1.77 2.54
CA LEU A 12 -6.70 0.39 2.58
C LEU A 12 -5.68 -0.51 1.91
N LEU A 13 -5.15 -0.06 0.80
CA LEU A 13 -4.14 -0.81 0.08
C LEU A 13 -2.91 -1.00 0.95
N GLU A 14 -2.47 0.06 1.58
CA GLU A 14 -1.30 0.01 2.44
C GLU A 14 -1.51 -0.94 3.60
N ASP A 15 -2.68 -0.89 4.18
CA ASP A 15 -3.06 -1.75 5.27
C ASP A 15 -3.01 -3.21 4.89
N ARG A 16 -3.59 -3.53 3.77
CA ARG A 16 -3.64 -4.90 3.32
C ARG A 16 -2.27 -5.41 2.93
N TYR A 17 -1.49 -4.54 2.33
CA TYR A 17 -0.13 -4.88 1.97
C TYR A 17 0.70 -5.21 3.22
N GLU A 18 0.57 -4.39 4.26
CA GLU A 18 1.30 -4.62 5.48
C GLU A 18 0.86 -5.92 6.15
N GLU A 19 -0.41 -6.15 6.14
CA GLU A 19 -0.96 -7.34 6.73
C GLU A 19 -0.45 -8.58 6.02
N ARG A 20 -0.43 -8.54 4.70
CA ARG A 20 0.03 -9.67 3.92
C ARG A 20 1.51 -9.90 4.13
N ALA A 21 2.28 -8.83 4.22
CA ALA A 21 3.70 -8.95 4.46
C ALA A 21 3.96 -9.60 5.82
N ALA A 22 3.18 -9.22 6.82
CA ALA A 22 3.33 -9.81 8.13
C ALA A 22 3.03 -11.30 8.11
N ILE A 23 1.99 -11.69 7.41
CA ILE A 23 1.63 -13.09 7.31
C ILE A 23 2.73 -13.88 6.62
N LEU A 24 3.28 -13.34 5.57
CA LEU A 24 4.34 -14.02 4.85
C LEU A 24 5.59 -14.17 5.72
N GLU A 25 5.85 -13.16 6.50
CA GLU A 25 7.00 -13.20 7.39
C GLU A 25 6.83 -14.23 8.49
N TYR A 26 5.71 -14.20 9.16
CA TYR A 26 5.50 -15.06 10.31
C TYR A 26 5.06 -16.47 9.98
N ASP A 27 4.18 -16.60 9.00
CA ASP A 27 3.66 -17.92 8.68
C ASP A 27 4.49 -18.68 7.67
N ALA A 28 5.01 -17.99 6.69
CA ALA A 28 5.75 -18.66 5.63
C ALA A 28 7.25 -18.58 5.79
N GLY A 29 7.72 -17.81 6.76
CA GLY A 29 9.15 -17.79 7.05
C GLY A 29 9.99 -16.92 6.16
N TYR A 30 9.39 -16.04 5.41
CA TYR A 30 10.15 -15.13 4.59
C TYR A 30 10.79 -14.05 5.45
N THR A 31 11.90 -13.49 4.97
CA THR A 31 12.44 -12.33 5.65
C THR A 31 11.49 -11.17 5.42
N ARG A 32 11.63 -10.15 6.23
CA ARG A 32 10.77 -8.98 6.09
C ARG A 32 10.88 -8.39 4.70
N TYR A 33 12.08 -8.29 4.20
CA TYR A 33 12.29 -7.73 2.87
C TYR A 33 11.58 -8.55 1.81
N GLU A 34 11.75 -9.87 1.87
CA GLU A 34 11.10 -10.75 0.89
C GLU A 34 9.59 -10.70 1.02
N ALA A 35 9.12 -10.67 2.25
CA ALA A 35 7.69 -10.64 2.48
C ALA A 35 7.08 -9.39 1.89
N GLU A 36 7.74 -8.27 2.05
CA GLU A 36 7.23 -7.01 1.51
C GLU A 36 7.22 -7.01 -0.01
N GLN A 37 8.25 -7.58 -0.61
CA GLN A 37 8.30 -7.66 -2.06
C GLN A 37 7.17 -8.53 -2.60
N LEU A 38 6.99 -9.68 -1.99
CA LEU A 38 5.95 -10.59 -2.42
C LEU A 38 4.56 -10.00 -2.21
N ALA A 39 4.37 -9.33 -1.08
CA ALA A 39 3.09 -8.71 -0.81
C ALA A 39 2.76 -7.67 -1.86
N ALA A 40 3.75 -6.88 -2.24
CA ALA A 40 3.54 -5.86 -3.27
C ALA A 40 3.14 -6.51 -4.59
N GLN A 41 3.79 -7.62 -4.91
CA GLN A 41 3.48 -8.32 -6.15
C GLN A 41 2.07 -8.88 -6.14
N MET A 42 1.61 -9.31 -4.98
CA MET A 42 0.27 -9.82 -4.87
C MET A 42 -0.79 -8.78 -5.19
N TYR A 43 -0.45 -7.53 -5.00
CA TYR A 43 -1.36 -6.45 -5.30
C TYR A 43 -1.07 -5.78 -6.64
N GLY A 44 -0.29 -6.46 -7.46
CA GLY A 44 -0.08 -6.01 -8.82
C GLY A 44 1.07 -5.06 -9.06
N PHE A 45 1.95 -4.93 -8.08
CA PHE A 45 3.10 -4.05 -8.23
C PHE A 45 4.35 -4.88 -8.44
N GLU A 46 5.30 -4.30 -9.13
CA GLU A 46 6.52 -4.99 -9.45
C GLU A 46 7.33 -5.31 -8.21
N ASN A 47 7.36 -4.37 -7.28
CA ASN A 47 8.08 -4.55 -6.04
C ASN A 47 7.52 -3.57 -5.03
N LYS A 48 8.09 -3.59 -3.83
CA LYS A 48 7.53 -2.74 -2.78
C LYS A 48 7.76 -1.26 -3.06
N SER A 49 8.83 -0.94 -3.75
CA SER A 49 9.07 0.45 -4.13
C SER A 49 7.96 1.00 -5.00
N ALA A 50 7.54 0.19 -5.95
CA ALA A 50 6.47 0.60 -6.85
C ALA A 50 5.17 0.83 -6.09
N LEU A 51 4.88 -0.06 -5.14
CA LEU A 51 3.68 0.08 -4.35
C LEU A 51 3.76 1.34 -3.49
N LYS A 52 4.87 1.56 -2.84
CA LYS A 52 5.04 2.73 -2.00
C LYS A 52 4.94 4.01 -2.78
N LYS A 53 5.50 4.03 -3.96
CA LYS A 53 5.41 5.18 -4.83
C LYS A 53 3.99 5.48 -5.20
N HIS A 54 3.24 4.44 -5.50
CA HIS A 54 1.85 4.60 -5.85
C HIS A 54 1.05 5.20 -4.69
N VAL A 55 1.28 4.69 -3.50
CA VAL A 55 0.61 5.18 -2.31
C VAL A 55 0.98 6.63 -2.05
N GLN A 56 2.24 6.94 -2.19
CA GLN A 56 2.69 8.31 -1.97
C GLN A 56 2.07 9.28 -2.94
N LYS A 57 1.92 8.85 -4.17
CA LYS A 57 1.30 9.67 -5.16
C LYS A 57 -0.14 10.00 -4.80
N LEU A 58 -0.86 9.01 -4.35
CA LEU A 58 -2.25 9.22 -3.95
C LEU A 58 -2.34 10.10 -2.72
N LYS A 59 -1.44 9.90 -1.79
CA LYS A 59 -1.39 10.72 -0.60
C LYS A 59 -1.10 12.16 -0.93
N ALA A 60 -0.14 12.39 -1.78
CA ALA A 60 0.25 13.72 -2.17
C ALA A 60 -0.88 14.44 -2.86
N LYS A 61 -1.60 13.72 -3.67
CA LYS A 61 -2.71 14.29 -4.37
C LYS A 61 -3.78 14.74 -3.40
N GLU A 62 -4.04 13.94 -2.42
CA GLU A 62 -5.01 14.25 -1.42
C GLU A 62 -4.60 15.46 -0.60
N ASN A 63 -3.35 15.50 -0.22
CA ASN A 63 -2.81 16.60 0.54
C ASN A 63 -2.82 17.88 -0.26
N GLU A 64 -2.47 17.78 -1.49
CA GLU A 64 -2.43 18.89 -2.38
C GLU A 64 -3.81 19.53 -2.47
N HIS A 65 -4.78 18.69 -2.60
CA HIS A 65 -6.15 19.14 -2.70
C HIS A 65 -6.54 19.88 -1.44
N ASN A 66 -6.18 19.39 -0.31
CA ASN A 66 -6.48 20.00 0.95
C ASN A 66 -5.79 21.32 1.12
N VAL A 67 -4.59 21.38 0.75
CA VAL A 67 -3.81 22.56 0.93
C VAL A 67 -4.25 23.70 0.05
N SER A 68 -4.66 23.37 -1.08
CA SER A 68 -5.00 24.41 -1.98
C SER A 68 -6.17 25.20 -1.53
N ARG A 69 -6.76 25.07 -0.65
CA ARG A 69 -7.70 25.84 -0.22
C ARG A 69 -7.54 26.71 0.22
#